data_2e9de3dab44378a5adfeb44a6ba90e4c
#
_entry.id   2e9de3dab44378a5adfeb44a6ba90e4c
#
_cell.length_a   1.000
_cell.length_b   1.000
_cell.length_c   1.000
_cell.angle_alpha   90.00
_cell.angle_beta   90.00
_cell.angle_gamma   90.00
#
_symmetry.space_group_name_H-M   'P 1'
#
loop_
_entity.id
_entity.type
_entity.pdbx_description
1 polymer ?
#
loop_
_entity_poly.entity_id
_entity_poly.type
_entity_poly.pdbx_seq_one_letter_code
_entity_poly.pdbx_strand_id
1 'polypeptide(L)'
;MILWFLMPGFHGAVAAQEPEEEIYRVETRDGNFFTGTILEEDEEKIVLKTEDFGEVTLRKTNIVKKTKVDPRRLVEGEYWFENPQATRYFWSPNGYGLKKGEGYYQNVWVLYNQASYGLTDYFSVGAGMVPLFLLGGTSTPVWVIPKFSIPLVDEKVNLGVGLLAGSVIGEDIGGFGIAYFTSTFGNPNTNFTIGTGWGFADGEWADLPVITLSGMFRTGARGYIITENLIIPAGDDSLLLIAFGGRRIIRNSGLDFGLIIPFAPDMNTFIAIPWLGITFPF
;
A
#
# COMPACT_ATOMS: atom_id res chain seq x y z
N MET A 1 26.54 -62.00 30.96
CA MET A 1 25.08 -62.07 30.77
C MET A 1 24.65 -60.70 30.23
N ILE A 2 24.60 -60.57 28.89
CA ILE A 2 24.36 -59.29 28.18
C ILE A 2 22.89 -59.32 27.74
N LEU A 3 22.06 -58.40 28.30
CA LEU A 3 20.65 -58.19 27.89
C LEU A 3 20.64 -57.25 26.67
N TRP A 4 20.14 -57.76 25.56
CA TRP A 4 19.76 -56.97 24.39
C TRP A 4 18.33 -56.40 24.61
N PHE A 5 18.21 -55.05 24.63
CA PHE A 5 16.91 -54.37 24.56
C PHE A 5 16.56 -54.16 23.09
N LEU A 6 15.53 -54.83 22.60
CA LEU A 6 14.88 -54.63 21.34
C LEU A 6 13.99 -53.35 21.45
N MET A 7 14.36 -52.25 20.76
CA MET A 7 13.44 -51.14 20.53
C MET A 7 12.53 -51.46 19.33
N PRO A 8 11.21 -51.30 19.47
CA PRO A 8 10.31 -51.39 18.33
C PRO A 8 10.49 -50.16 17.45
N GLY A 9 10.77 -50.37 16.16
CA GLY A 9 10.85 -49.33 15.18
C GLY A 9 9.49 -48.60 15.00
N PHE A 10 9.46 -47.31 15.29
CA PHE A 10 8.36 -46.43 14.90
C PHE A 10 8.43 -46.24 13.39
N HIS A 11 7.59 -46.94 12.65
CA HIS A 11 7.31 -46.62 11.26
C HIS A 11 6.31 -45.44 11.28
N GLY A 12 6.82 -44.21 11.22
CA GLY A 12 6.02 -43.05 10.97
C GLY A 12 5.46 -43.17 9.57
N ALA A 13 4.16 -43.40 9.42
CA ALA A 13 3.48 -43.22 8.15
C ALA A 13 3.65 -41.77 7.74
N VAL A 14 4.40 -41.53 6.68
CA VAL A 14 4.44 -40.26 5.96
C VAL A 14 3.04 -40.14 5.33
N ALA A 15 2.18 -39.34 5.96
CA ALA A 15 0.93 -38.94 5.34
C ALA A 15 1.32 -38.22 4.02
N ALA A 16 0.94 -38.78 2.90
CA ALA A 16 1.02 -38.11 1.61
C ALA A 16 0.18 -36.84 1.74
N GLN A 17 0.82 -35.66 1.70
CA GLN A 17 0.11 -34.40 1.54
C GLN A 17 -0.63 -34.51 0.20
N GLU A 18 -1.96 -34.44 0.24
CA GLU A 18 -2.77 -34.24 -0.95
C GLU A 18 -2.22 -33.00 -1.66
N PRO A 19 -2.04 -33.04 -3.01
CA PRO A 19 -1.56 -31.87 -3.75
C PRO A 19 -2.52 -30.71 -3.48
N GLU A 20 -2.02 -29.60 -2.95
CA GLU A 20 -2.79 -28.36 -2.77
C GLU A 20 -3.42 -28.02 -4.12
N GLU A 21 -4.74 -28.00 -4.21
CA GLU A 21 -5.46 -27.63 -5.42
C GLU A 21 -5.07 -26.22 -5.84
N GLU A 22 -4.40 -26.08 -6.96
CA GLU A 22 -3.98 -24.79 -7.48
C GLU A 22 -5.17 -23.97 -7.94
N ILE A 23 -5.39 -22.83 -7.34
CA ILE A 23 -6.48 -21.92 -7.69
C ILE A 23 -5.98 -20.87 -8.67
N TYR A 24 -6.75 -20.67 -9.74
CA TYR A 24 -6.46 -19.68 -10.78
C TYR A 24 -7.56 -18.63 -10.87
N ARG A 25 -7.14 -17.42 -11.19
CA ARG A 25 -8.03 -16.34 -11.59
C ARG A 25 -7.81 -16.06 -13.06
N VAL A 26 -8.90 -16.13 -13.82
CA VAL A 26 -8.92 -15.90 -15.26
C VAL A 26 -9.72 -14.64 -15.56
N GLU A 27 -9.08 -13.69 -16.24
CA GLU A 27 -9.69 -12.46 -16.74
C GLU A 27 -10.06 -12.65 -18.21
N THR A 28 -11.29 -12.29 -18.57
CA THR A 28 -11.82 -12.39 -19.93
C THR A 28 -11.91 -11.02 -20.60
N ARG A 29 -11.97 -10.96 -21.93
CA ARG A 29 -11.98 -9.70 -22.71
C ARG A 29 -13.19 -8.80 -22.43
N ASP A 30 -14.29 -9.37 -22.00
CA ASP A 30 -15.50 -8.66 -21.57
C ASP A 30 -15.39 -8.07 -20.14
N GLY A 31 -14.21 -8.26 -19.50
CA GLY A 31 -13.91 -7.72 -18.17
C GLY A 31 -14.41 -8.56 -17.01
N ASN A 32 -14.92 -9.78 -17.26
CA ASN A 32 -15.30 -10.71 -16.21
C ASN A 32 -14.09 -11.42 -15.62
N PHE A 33 -14.25 -11.86 -14.35
CA PHE A 33 -13.24 -12.61 -13.62
C PHE A 33 -13.86 -13.90 -13.09
N PHE A 34 -13.17 -15.00 -13.32
CA PHE A 34 -13.54 -16.31 -12.80
C PHE A 34 -12.40 -16.84 -11.94
N THR A 35 -12.71 -17.25 -10.71
CA THR A 35 -11.74 -17.81 -9.77
C THR A 35 -12.12 -19.25 -9.47
N GLY A 36 -11.17 -20.17 -9.59
CA GLY A 36 -11.43 -21.59 -9.36
C GLY A 36 -10.24 -22.48 -9.72
N THR A 37 -10.43 -23.77 -9.53
CA THR A 37 -9.44 -24.80 -9.89
C THR A 37 -9.61 -25.19 -11.36
N ILE A 38 -8.52 -25.34 -12.09
CA ILE A 38 -8.54 -25.80 -13.47
C ILE A 38 -8.78 -27.32 -13.47
N LEU A 39 -9.91 -27.75 -14.03
CA LEU A 39 -10.24 -29.16 -14.22
C LEU A 39 -9.65 -29.73 -15.52
N GLU A 40 -9.71 -28.93 -16.60
CA GLU A 40 -9.23 -29.27 -17.90
C GLU A 40 -8.65 -28.04 -18.59
N GLU A 41 -7.52 -28.18 -19.27
CA GLU A 41 -6.95 -27.16 -20.13
C GLU A 41 -6.39 -27.80 -21.40
N ASP A 42 -6.89 -27.39 -22.56
CA ASP A 42 -6.42 -27.78 -23.86
C ASP A 42 -5.99 -26.55 -24.69
N GLU A 43 -5.78 -26.71 -25.99
CA GLU A 43 -5.37 -25.61 -26.88
C GLU A 43 -6.48 -24.55 -27.09
N GLU A 44 -7.76 -24.92 -26.95
CA GLU A 44 -8.91 -24.08 -27.30
C GLU A 44 -9.61 -23.49 -26.06
N LYS A 45 -9.64 -24.22 -24.93
CA LYS A 45 -10.45 -23.91 -23.77
C LYS A 45 -9.75 -24.17 -22.42
N ILE A 46 -10.29 -23.56 -21.39
CA ILE A 46 -10.02 -23.89 -19.99
C ILE A 46 -11.36 -24.18 -19.31
N VAL A 47 -11.47 -25.28 -18.58
CA VAL A 47 -12.60 -25.59 -17.72
C VAL A 47 -12.21 -25.31 -16.28
N LEU A 48 -12.89 -24.36 -15.64
CA LEU A 48 -12.69 -23.96 -14.25
C LEU A 48 -13.83 -24.48 -13.40
N LYS A 49 -13.51 -25.11 -12.27
CA LYS A 49 -14.47 -25.36 -11.19
C LYS A 49 -14.49 -24.12 -10.28
N THR A 50 -15.56 -23.35 -10.36
CA THR A 50 -15.77 -22.14 -9.56
C THR A 50 -16.76 -22.44 -8.40
N GLU A 51 -16.66 -21.68 -7.30
CA GLU A 51 -17.55 -21.87 -6.17
C GLU A 51 -18.98 -21.38 -6.47
N ASP A 52 -19.09 -20.22 -7.14
CA ASP A 52 -20.39 -19.56 -7.39
C ASP A 52 -21.15 -20.15 -8.60
N PHE A 53 -20.44 -20.59 -9.65
CA PHE A 53 -21.02 -20.94 -10.96
C PHE A 53 -20.83 -22.42 -11.32
N GLY A 54 -20.22 -23.23 -10.44
CA GLY A 54 -19.85 -24.60 -10.77
C GLY A 54 -18.78 -24.66 -11.85
N GLU A 55 -18.97 -25.54 -12.86
CA GLU A 55 -18.03 -25.68 -13.97
C GLU A 55 -18.27 -24.62 -15.05
N VAL A 56 -17.25 -23.80 -15.31
CA VAL A 56 -17.26 -22.74 -16.31
C VAL A 56 -16.23 -23.05 -17.39
N THR A 57 -16.68 -23.12 -18.63
CA THR A 57 -15.81 -23.32 -19.80
C THR A 57 -15.47 -21.97 -20.44
N LEU A 58 -14.19 -21.62 -20.50
CA LEU A 58 -13.68 -20.38 -21.07
C LEU A 58 -12.85 -20.69 -22.33
N ARG A 59 -13.18 -20.07 -23.47
CA ARG A 59 -12.36 -20.18 -24.68
C ARG A 59 -11.08 -19.37 -24.51
N LYS A 60 -9.92 -19.94 -24.84
CA LYS A 60 -8.62 -19.25 -24.72
C LYS A 60 -8.56 -17.93 -25.51
N THR A 61 -9.28 -17.83 -26.63
CA THR A 61 -9.40 -16.59 -27.40
C THR A 61 -10.03 -15.43 -26.62
N ASN A 62 -10.84 -15.73 -25.60
CA ASN A 62 -11.49 -14.72 -24.76
C ASN A 62 -10.69 -14.41 -23.49
N ILE A 63 -9.63 -15.16 -23.20
CA ILE A 63 -8.83 -14.97 -22.00
C ILE A 63 -7.78 -13.87 -22.25
N VAL A 64 -7.75 -12.87 -21.37
CA VAL A 64 -6.75 -11.81 -21.36
C VAL A 64 -5.58 -12.18 -20.45
N LYS A 65 -5.90 -12.73 -19.26
CA LYS A 65 -4.90 -13.06 -18.26
C LYS A 65 -5.32 -14.26 -17.43
N LYS A 66 -4.37 -15.17 -17.16
CA LYS A 66 -4.49 -16.27 -16.21
C LYS A 66 -3.43 -16.06 -15.12
N THR A 67 -3.85 -16.01 -13.85
CA THR A 67 -2.96 -15.78 -12.71
C THR A 67 -3.23 -16.83 -11.65
N LYS A 68 -2.18 -17.48 -11.15
CA LYS A 68 -2.27 -18.36 -9.99
C LYS A 68 -2.60 -17.49 -8.76
N VAL A 69 -3.59 -17.91 -8.01
CA VAL A 69 -4.07 -17.20 -6.80
C VAL A 69 -3.35 -17.77 -5.58
N ASP A 70 -2.84 -16.90 -4.73
CA ASP A 70 -2.44 -17.29 -3.39
C ASP A 70 -3.71 -17.65 -2.58
N PRO A 71 -3.83 -18.88 -2.04
CA PRO A 71 -5.01 -19.30 -1.27
C PRO A 71 -5.34 -18.34 -0.11
N ARG A 72 -4.35 -17.66 0.45
CA ARG A 72 -4.53 -16.65 1.53
C ARG A 72 -5.34 -15.43 1.09
N ARG A 73 -5.53 -15.24 -0.21
CA ARG A 73 -6.36 -14.17 -0.80
C ARG A 73 -7.80 -14.59 -1.08
N LEU A 74 -8.15 -15.83 -0.79
CA LEU A 74 -9.52 -16.29 -0.83
C LEU A 74 -10.06 -16.27 0.59
N VAL A 75 -10.99 -15.36 0.84
CA VAL A 75 -11.67 -15.23 2.12
C VAL A 75 -13.15 -15.50 1.87
N GLU A 76 -13.69 -16.58 2.44
CA GLU A 76 -15.07 -17.01 2.24
C GLU A 76 -15.45 -17.13 0.75
N GLY A 77 -14.55 -17.69 -0.08
CA GLY A 77 -14.74 -17.84 -1.53
C GLY A 77 -14.49 -16.56 -2.35
N GLU A 78 -14.43 -15.38 -1.72
CA GLU A 78 -14.20 -14.12 -2.42
C GLU A 78 -12.69 -13.82 -2.56
N TYR A 79 -12.26 -13.45 -3.79
CA TYR A 79 -10.87 -13.04 -4.03
C TYR A 79 -10.61 -11.63 -3.50
N TRP A 80 -9.72 -11.52 -2.52
CA TRP A 80 -9.30 -10.26 -1.93
C TRP A 80 -8.09 -9.68 -2.66
N PHE A 81 -8.31 -8.54 -3.29
CA PHE A 81 -7.29 -7.86 -4.08
C PHE A 81 -6.15 -7.32 -3.21
N GLU A 82 -4.96 -7.27 -3.79
CA GLU A 82 -3.83 -6.61 -3.15
C GLU A 82 -4.10 -5.13 -2.92
N ASN A 83 -3.58 -4.59 -1.81
CA ASN A 83 -3.60 -3.16 -1.57
C ASN A 83 -2.58 -2.49 -2.50
N PRO A 84 -3.01 -1.69 -3.49
CA PRO A 84 -2.10 -1.09 -4.48
C PRO A 84 -1.15 -0.05 -3.87
N GLN A 85 -1.37 0.34 -2.61
CA GLN A 85 -0.56 1.33 -1.91
C GLN A 85 -0.51 1.01 -0.41
N ALA A 86 0.04 -0.15 -0.05
CA ALA A 86 0.14 -0.59 1.34
C ALA A 86 1.17 0.20 2.17
N THR A 87 2.02 1.01 1.53
CA THR A 87 3.18 1.68 2.14
C THR A 87 2.88 3.07 2.73
N ARG A 88 1.64 3.55 2.57
CA ARG A 88 1.17 4.86 3.08
C ARG A 88 -0.35 4.90 3.24
N TYR A 89 -0.81 5.91 3.96
CA TYR A 89 -2.21 6.28 4.08
C TYR A 89 -2.64 7.20 2.94
N PHE A 90 -3.14 8.38 3.21
CA PHE A 90 -3.36 9.40 2.17
C PHE A 90 -2.04 10.05 1.77
N TRP A 91 -1.35 10.62 2.74
CA TRP A 91 -0.08 11.34 2.59
C TRP A 91 1.06 10.67 3.36
N SER A 92 0.83 10.40 4.65
CA SER A 92 1.85 9.92 5.57
C SER A 92 2.30 8.50 5.25
N PRO A 93 3.61 8.24 5.27
CA PRO A 93 4.16 6.89 5.14
C PRO A 93 3.85 6.08 6.41
N ASN A 94 3.80 4.76 6.23
CA ASN A 94 3.83 3.80 7.33
C ASN A 94 5.16 3.03 7.36
N GLY A 95 5.30 2.01 8.21
CA GLY A 95 6.52 1.19 8.31
C GLY A 95 6.73 0.21 7.16
N TYR A 96 5.72 -0.06 6.34
CA TYR A 96 5.84 -0.98 5.20
C TYR A 96 6.58 -0.32 4.03
N GLY A 97 7.42 -1.12 3.35
CA GLY A 97 8.15 -0.75 2.13
C GLY A 97 7.61 -1.44 0.88
N LEU A 98 8.01 -0.94 -0.26
CA LEU A 98 7.90 -1.66 -1.53
C LEU A 98 8.98 -2.75 -1.55
N LYS A 99 8.64 -3.94 -2.01
CA LYS A 99 9.62 -5.00 -2.26
C LYS A 99 10.41 -4.69 -3.53
N LYS A 100 11.53 -5.38 -3.69
CA LYS A 100 12.36 -5.25 -4.89
C LYS A 100 11.55 -5.51 -6.17
N GLY A 101 11.53 -4.53 -7.04
CA GLY A 101 10.82 -4.61 -8.33
C GLY A 101 9.35 -4.14 -8.28
N GLU A 102 8.79 -3.88 -7.10
CA GLU A 102 7.46 -3.27 -6.97
C GLU A 102 7.54 -1.76 -7.11
N GLY A 103 6.55 -1.19 -7.74
CA GLY A 103 6.43 0.25 -7.86
C GLY A 103 4.99 0.71 -7.96
N TYR A 104 4.78 1.99 -7.77
CA TYR A 104 3.50 2.64 -8.06
C TYR A 104 3.71 4.07 -8.52
N TYR A 105 2.76 4.54 -9.32
CA TYR A 105 2.54 5.95 -9.62
C TYR A 105 1.29 6.42 -8.89
N GLN A 106 1.38 7.57 -8.22
CA GLN A 106 0.28 8.22 -7.51
C GLN A 106 0.03 9.61 -8.07
N ASN A 107 -1.23 9.95 -8.29
CA ASN A 107 -1.69 11.29 -8.58
C ASN A 107 -2.73 11.73 -7.54
N VAL A 108 -2.56 12.94 -7.00
CA VAL A 108 -3.53 13.54 -6.05
C VAL A 108 -3.91 14.92 -6.58
N TRP A 109 -5.20 15.20 -6.66
CA TRP A 109 -5.80 16.44 -7.15
C TRP A 109 -5.31 16.89 -8.54
N VAL A 110 -4.82 15.96 -9.37
CA VAL A 110 -4.13 16.26 -10.64
C VAL A 110 -2.77 16.97 -10.45
N LEU A 111 -2.56 17.61 -9.33
CA LEU A 111 -1.39 18.45 -9.03
C LEU A 111 -0.19 17.64 -8.56
N TYR A 112 -0.36 16.87 -7.50
CA TYR A 112 0.71 16.07 -6.90
C TYR A 112 0.91 14.77 -7.68
N ASN A 113 2.09 14.61 -8.25
CA ASN A 113 2.45 13.44 -9.03
C ASN A 113 3.73 12.82 -8.46
N GLN A 114 3.69 11.53 -8.14
CA GLN A 114 4.81 10.80 -7.56
C GLN A 114 4.88 9.39 -8.10
N ALA A 115 6.09 8.96 -8.45
CA ALA A 115 6.41 7.55 -8.66
C ALA A 115 7.30 7.06 -7.52
N SER A 116 7.10 5.82 -7.08
CA SER A 116 7.91 5.18 -6.04
C SER A 116 8.27 3.77 -6.49
N TYR A 117 9.50 3.33 -6.16
CA TYR A 117 10.03 2.04 -6.60
C TYR A 117 10.90 1.38 -5.52
N GLY A 118 10.71 0.08 -5.31
CA GLY A 118 11.50 -0.75 -4.42
C GLY A 118 12.80 -1.20 -5.07
N LEU A 119 13.93 -0.66 -4.63
CA LEU A 119 15.26 -1.05 -5.08
C LEU A 119 15.73 -2.35 -4.44
N THR A 120 15.35 -2.55 -3.19
CA THR A 120 15.53 -3.78 -2.42
C THR A 120 14.26 -4.04 -1.60
N ASP A 121 14.17 -5.17 -0.90
CA ASP A 121 13.04 -5.48 -0.02
C ASP A 121 12.95 -4.56 1.21
N TYR A 122 14.01 -3.77 1.46
CA TYR A 122 14.11 -2.87 2.62
C TYR A 122 14.27 -1.40 2.25
N PHE A 123 14.60 -1.10 0.99
CA PHE A 123 14.88 0.26 0.54
C PHE A 123 14.11 0.60 -0.73
N SER A 124 13.39 1.70 -0.67
CA SER A 124 12.63 2.28 -1.79
C SER A 124 12.95 3.76 -1.98
N VAL A 125 12.75 4.23 -3.20
CA VAL A 125 12.91 5.65 -3.56
C VAL A 125 11.65 6.10 -4.27
N GLY A 126 11.12 7.25 -3.85
CA GLY A 126 10.08 8.00 -4.55
C GLY A 126 10.67 9.26 -5.18
N ALA A 127 10.07 9.72 -6.27
CA ALA A 127 10.30 11.04 -6.83
C ALA A 127 8.99 11.63 -7.30
N GLY A 128 8.83 12.95 -7.15
CA GLY A 128 7.59 13.61 -7.52
C GLY A 128 7.76 15.08 -7.88
N MET A 129 6.68 15.64 -8.43
CA MET A 129 6.60 17.03 -8.85
C MET A 129 5.15 17.50 -8.99
N VAL A 130 4.96 18.80 -9.20
CA VAL A 130 3.67 19.41 -9.58
C VAL A 130 3.74 19.86 -11.05
N PRO A 131 3.50 18.97 -12.04
CA PRO A 131 3.76 19.26 -13.45
C PRO A 131 2.90 20.38 -14.03
N LEU A 132 1.75 20.67 -13.45
CA LEU A 132 0.89 21.77 -13.88
C LEU A 132 1.58 23.13 -13.75
N PHE A 133 2.41 23.31 -12.71
CA PHE A 133 3.18 24.52 -12.52
C PHE A 133 4.27 24.67 -13.59
N LEU A 134 4.95 23.56 -13.91
CA LEU A 134 5.93 23.56 -14.99
C LEU A 134 5.31 23.93 -16.34
N LEU A 135 4.14 23.36 -16.67
CA LEU A 135 3.41 23.68 -17.90
C LEU A 135 2.91 25.12 -17.93
N GLY A 136 2.60 25.69 -16.76
CA GLY A 136 2.21 27.09 -16.59
C GLY A 136 3.37 28.08 -16.63
N GLY A 137 4.63 27.61 -16.74
CA GLY A 137 5.81 28.46 -16.70
C GLY A 137 6.06 29.10 -15.33
N THR A 138 5.56 28.47 -14.26
CA THR A 138 5.72 28.92 -12.88
C THR A 138 6.69 28.04 -12.12
N SER A 139 7.16 28.53 -10.97
CA SER A 139 8.06 27.81 -10.07
C SER A 139 7.46 26.46 -9.66
N THR A 140 8.22 25.37 -9.85
CA THR A 140 7.72 24.00 -9.76
C THR A 140 8.38 23.23 -8.62
N PRO A 141 7.63 22.81 -7.57
CA PRO A 141 8.15 21.93 -6.55
C PRO A 141 8.50 20.56 -7.11
N VAL A 142 9.68 20.07 -6.75
CA VAL A 142 10.16 18.71 -7.02
C VAL A 142 10.70 18.11 -5.75
N TRP A 143 10.60 16.78 -5.59
CA TRP A 143 11.09 16.09 -4.39
C TRP A 143 11.52 14.68 -4.68
N VAL A 144 12.34 14.16 -3.77
CA VAL A 144 12.72 12.74 -3.68
C VAL A 144 12.41 12.20 -2.28
N ILE A 145 12.11 10.90 -2.19
CA ILE A 145 11.75 10.25 -0.94
C ILE A 145 12.49 8.91 -0.82
N PRO A 146 13.75 8.89 -0.36
CA PRO A 146 14.37 7.65 0.10
C PRO A 146 13.69 7.18 1.38
N LYS A 147 13.42 5.86 1.47
CA LYS A 147 12.79 5.23 2.61
C LYS A 147 13.37 3.85 2.87
N PHE A 148 13.75 3.60 4.12
CA PHE A 148 14.05 2.28 4.65
C PHE A 148 12.85 1.73 5.42
N SER A 149 12.59 0.44 5.24
CA SER A 149 11.49 -0.28 5.89
C SER A 149 12.06 -1.56 6.52
N ILE A 150 11.89 -1.69 7.83
CA ILE A 150 12.54 -2.74 8.62
C ILE A 150 11.44 -3.55 9.31
N PRO A 151 11.15 -4.78 8.85
CA PRO A 151 10.26 -5.67 9.57
C PRO A 151 10.93 -6.14 10.87
N LEU A 152 10.36 -5.81 12.02
CA LEU A 152 10.82 -6.31 13.33
C LEU A 152 10.14 -7.64 13.67
N VAL A 153 8.83 -7.72 13.42
CA VAL A 153 8.05 -8.94 13.55
C VAL A 153 7.16 -9.01 12.31
N ASP A 154 7.33 -10.07 11.54
CA ASP A 154 6.66 -10.23 10.26
C ASP A 154 5.14 -10.07 10.39
N GLU A 155 4.57 -9.24 9.52
CA GLU A 155 3.15 -8.86 9.49
C GLU A 155 2.56 -8.35 10.83
N LYS A 156 3.40 -7.93 11.77
CA LYS A 156 2.94 -7.41 13.08
C LYS A 156 3.57 -6.07 13.45
N VAL A 157 4.88 -5.92 13.26
CA VAL A 157 5.60 -4.70 13.64
C VAL A 157 6.63 -4.35 12.58
N ASN A 158 6.47 -3.17 11.98
CA ASN A 158 7.40 -2.64 10.98
C ASN A 158 7.83 -1.22 11.34
N LEU A 159 9.12 -0.93 11.16
CA LEU A 159 9.68 0.41 11.27
C LEU A 159 9.91 1.01 9.89
N GLY A 160 9.66 2.30 9.76
CA GLY A 160 10.00 3.10 8.59
C GLY A 160 10.85 4.29 8.97
N VAL A 161 11.93 4.50 8.24
CA VAL A 161 12.77 5.71 8.34
C VAL A 161 12.92 6.29 6.94
N GLY A 162 12.69 7.57 6.78
CA GLY A 162 12.82 8.19 5.47
C GLY A 162 13.00 9.70 5.54
N LEU A 163 13.21 10.24 4.36
CA LEU A 163 13.38 11.66 4.14
C LEU A 163 12.57 12.05 2.91
N LEU A 164 11.72 13.07 3.01
CA LEU A 164 11.28 13.82 1.85
C LEU A 164 12.22 15.01 1.74
N ALA A 165 12.91 15.16 0.62
CA ALA A 165 13.75 16.30 0.32
C ALA A 165 13.36 16.88 -1.03
N GLY A 166 13.11 18.18 -1.08
CA GLY A 166 12.65 18.88 -2.27
C GLY A 166 13.28 20.25 -2.44
N SER A 167 13.02 20.81 -3.61
CA SER A 167 13.37 22.19 -3.97
C SER A 167 12.31 22.72 -4.92
N VAL A 168 12.34 24.02 -5.21
CA VAL A 168 11.43 24.66 -6.16
C VAL A 168 12.25 25.10 -7.37
N ILE A 169 12.05 24.44 -8.52
CA ILE A 169 12.71 24.84 -9.78
C ILE A 169 12.15 26.19 -10.21
N GLY A 170 13.02 27.09 -10.58
CA GLY A 170 12.66 28.45 -11.01
C GLY A 170 12.68 29.49 -9.89
N GLU A 171 13.05 29.09 -8.67
CA GLU A 171 13.26 29.99 -7.54
C GLU A 171 14.62 29.75 -6.89
N ASP A 172 15.23 30.81 -6.41
CA ASP A 172 16.51 30.76 -5.69
C ASP A 172 16.24 30.63 -4.18
N ILE A 173 15.40 29.64 -3.81
CA ILE A 173 15.10 29.28 -2.44
C ILE A 173 15.85 28.01 -2.07
N GLY A 174 16.21 27.87 -0.83
CA GLY A 174 16.82 26.67 -0.28
C GLY A 174 15.90 25.45 -0.40
N GLY A 175 16.44 24.29 -0.06
CA GLY A 175 15.66 23.05 -0.04
C GLY A 175 14.63 23.03 1.11
N PHE A 176 13.62 22.19 0.94
CA PHE A 176 12.63 21.90 1.98
C PHE A 176 12.45 20.37 2.16
N GLY A 177 11.94 19.98 3.30
CA GLY A 177 11.63 18.57 3.49
C GLY A 177 11.26 18.20 4.92
N ILE A 178 11.22 16.87 5.13
CA ILE A 178 10.94 16.29 6.45
C ILE A 178 11.68 14.94 6.56
N ALA A 179 12.49 14.82 7.61
CA ALA A 179 13.02 13.52 8.02
C ALA A 179 12.03 12.88 9.00
N TYR A 180 11.68 11.62 8.80
CA TYR A 180 10.64 10.97 9.58
C TYR A 180 11.02 9.56 10.03
N PHE A 181 10.39 9.17 11.13
CA PHE A 181 10.40 7.81 11.67
C PHE A 181 8.96 7.36 11.93
N THR A 182 8.64 6.10 11.63
CA THR A 182 7.32 5.51 11.83
C THR A 182 7.42 4.13 12.44
N SER A 183 6.50 3.81 13.35
CA SER A 183 6.27 2.45 13.87
C SER A 183 4.86 2.01 13.52
N THR A 184 4.75 0.93 12.78
CA THR A 184 3.47 0.39 12.30
C THR A 184 3.19 -0.95 12.95
N PHE A 185 2.00 -1.09 13.47
CA PHE A 185 1.49 -2.29 14.14
C PHE A 185 0.33 -2.86 13.32
N GLY A 186 0.37 -4.16 13.04
CA GLY A 186 -0.59 -4.87 12.19
C GLY A 186 0.02 -5.26 10.84
N ASN A 187 -0.81 -5.75 9.92
CA ASN A 187 -0.39 -6.23 8.60
C ASN A 187 -0.62 -5.17 7.49
N PRO A 188 -0.17 -5.40 6.24
CA PRO A 188 -0.33 -4.43 5.14
C PRO A 188 -1.78 -4.02 4.82
N ASN A 189 -2.76 -4.77 5.28
CA ASN A 189 -4.18 -4.52 5.02
C ASN A 189 -4.91 -3.86 6.20
N THR A 190 -4.45 -4.14 7.43
CA THR A 190 -5.06 -3.59 8.65
C THR A 190 -3.96 -3.26 9.62
N ASN A 191 -3.74 -1.97 9.84
CA ASN A 191 -2.63 -1.48 10.65
C ASN A 191 -2.90 -0.10 11.25
N PHE A 192 -2.09 0.20 12.24
CA PHE A 192 -2.02 1.48 12.91
C PHE A 192 -0.55 1.95 12.96
N THR A 193 -0.31 3.23 12.73
CA THR A 193 1.03 3.82 12.74
C THR A 193 1.10 5.01 13.67
N ILE A 194 2.17 5.04 14.45
CA ILE A 194 2.64 6.22 15.17
C ILE A 194 3.92 6.68 14.46
N GLY A 195 4.00 7.95 14.14
CA GLY A 195 5.16 8.54 13.48
C GLY A 195 5.55 9.88 14.04
N THR A 196 6.79 10.26 13.79
CA THR A 196 7.32 11.59 14.09
C THR A 196 8.20 12.05 12.94
N GLY A 197 8.26 13.37 12.71
CA GLY A 197 9.08 13.93 11.66
C GLY A 197 9.51 15.36 11.94
N TRP A 198 10.76 15.67 11.61
CA TRP A 198 11.32 17.02 11.70
C TRP A 198 11.37 17.64 10.32
N GLY A 199 10.63 18.73 10.16
CA GLY A 199 10.66 19.56 8.96
C GLY A 199 11.95 20.37 8.87
N PHE A 200 12.35 20.69 7.65
CA PHE A 200 13.40 21.68 7.38
C PHE A 200 13.04 22.53 6.16
N ALA A 201 13.44 23.78 6.18
CA ALA A 201 13.33 24.70 5.05
C ALA A 201 14.51 25.67 5.09
N ASP A 202 15.08 25.99 3.93
CA ASP A 202 16.20 26.93 3.77
C ASP A 202 17.42 26.64 4.65
N GLY A 203 17.66 25.36 4.97
CA GLY A 203 18.76 24.90 5.82
C GLY A 203 18.48 24.92 7.32
N GLU A 204 17.33 25.40 7.74
CA GLU A 204 16.91 25.43 9.16
C GLU A 204 15.95 24.30 9.46
N TRP A 205 16.15 23.63 10.61
CA TRP A 205 15.28 22.58 11.11
C TRP A 205 14.23 23.13 12.05
N ALA A 206 13.04 22.56 12.01
CA ALA A 206 11.99 22.88 12.97
C ALA A 206 12.39 22.47 14.40
N ASP A 207 12.09 23.30 15.40
CA ASP A 207 12.38 23.04 16.82
C ASP A 207 11.61 21.84 17.36
N LEU A 208 10.39 21.65 16.89
CA LEU A 208 9.49 20.59 17.33
C LEU A 208 9.07 19.68 16.18
N PRO A 209 8.93 18.37 16.45
CA PRO A 209 8.51 17.42 15.43
C PRO A 209 7.01 17.47 15.16
N VAL A 210 6.65 17.15 13.94
CA VAL A 210 5.28 16.72 13.59
C VAL A 210 5.05 15.33 14.16
N ILE A 211 3.90 15.10 14.78
CA ILE A 211 3.46 13.78 15.24
C ILE A 211 2.36 13.28 14.30
N THR A 212 2.44 12.02 13.90
CA THR A 212 1.43 11.37 13.07
C THR A 212 0.79 10.20 13.79
N LEU A 213 -0.54 10.09 13.71
CA LEU A 213 -1.33 8.97 14.19
C LEU A 213 -2.26 8.54 13.06
N SER A 214 -2.01 7.40 12.46
CA SER A 214 -2.71 6.99 11.25
C SER A 214 -3.13 5.53 11.33
N GLY A 215 -4.20 5.18 10.62
CA GLY A 215 -4.71 3.80 10.57
C GLY A 215 -5.34 3.49 9.23
N MET A 216 -5.24 2.22 8.85
CA MET A 216 -5.91 1.67 7.70
C MET A 216 -6.54 0.34 8.08
N PHE A 217 -7.84 0.17 7.75
CA PHE A 217 -8.62 -1.01 8.10
C PHE A 217 -9.30 -1.54 6.85
N ARG A 218 -9.00 -2.79 6.52
CA ARG A 218 -9.64 -3.45 5.41
C ARG A 218 -11.11 -3.76 5.74
N THR A 219 -12.03 -3.39 4.85
CA THR A 219 -13.48 -3.56 5.05
C THR A 219 -14.11 -4.60 4.12
N GLY A 220 -13.31 -5.21 3.25
CA GLY A 220 -13.76 -6.23 2.31
C GLY A 220 -12.75 -6.44 1.19
N ALA A 221 -13.12 -7.20 0.17
CA ALA A 221 -12.25 -7.58 -0.93
C ALA A 221 -11.57 -6.41 -1.65
N ARG A 222 -12.23 -5.23 -1.67
CA ARG A 222 -11.80 -4.05 -2.45
C ARG A 222 -11.84 -2.75 -1.67
N GLY A 223 -12.14 -2.77 -0.38
CA GLY A 223 -12.41 -1.57 0.40
C GLY A 223 -11.50 -1.42 1.61
N TYR A 224 -11.18 -0.17 1.93
CA TYR A 224 -10.47 0.23 3.14
C TYR A 224 -11.08 1.50 3.72
N ILE A 225 -11.09 1.59 5.04
CA ILE A 225 -11.23 2.84 5.79
C ILE A 225 -9.84 3.31 6.15
N ILE A 226 -9.58 4.60 6.00
CA ILE A 226 -8.29 5.23 6.30
C ILE A 226 -8.52 6.45 7.18
N THR A 227 -7.73 6.57 8.24
CA THR A 227 -7.59 7.80 9.02
C THR A 227 -6.14 8.21 9.09
N GLU A 228 -5.89 9.51 8.99
CA GLU A 228 -4.55 10.09 9.09
C GLU A 228 -4.65 11.40 9.85
N ASN A 229 -3.96 11.48 10.98
CA ASN A 229 -4.02 12.62 11.86
C ASN A 229 -2.61 13.15 12.11
N LEU A 230 -2.41 14.45 11.90
CA LEU A 230 -1.13 15.10 12.08
C LEU A 230 -1.27 16.23 13.11
N ILE A 231 -0.36 16.25 14.06
CA ILE A 231 -0.17 17.37 14.99
C ILE A 231 1.09 18.12 14.55
N ILE A 232 0.90 19.33 14.03
CA ILE A 232 1.97 20.14 13.44
C ILE A 232 2.19 21.33 14.37
N PRO A 233 3.35 21.45 15.05
CA PRO A 233 3.68 22.61 15.85
C PRO A 233 3.72 23.89 15.01
N ALA A 234 3.18 24.99 15.52
CA ALA A 234 3.12 26.29 14.87
C ALA A 234 3.36 27.41 15.91
N GLY A 235 4.62 27.67 16.25
CA GLY A 235 5.00 28.56 17.36
C GLY A 235 4.55 28.02 18.72
N ASP A 236 3.81 28.82 19.47
CA ASP A 236 3.23 28.42 20.77
C ASP A 236 1.97 27.55 20.64
N ASP A 237 1.43 27.40 19.41
CA ASP A 237 0.22 26.68 19.10
C ASP A 237 0.51 25.39 18.30
N SER A 238 -0.55 24.67 17.95
CA SER A 238 -0.47 23.50 17.08
C SER A 238 -1.64 23.48 16.09
N LEU A 239 -1.34 23.11 14.85
CA LEU A 239 -2.33 22.77 13.86
C LEU A 239 -2.59 21.26 13.90
N LEU A 240 -3.82 20.87 14.20
CA LEU A 240 -4.27 19.48 14.08
C LEU A 240 -4.94 19.28 12.72
N LEU A 241 -4.42 18.38 11.90
CA LEU A 241 -5.07 17.92 10.68
C LEU A 241 -5.68 16.55 10.91
N ILE A 242 -6.99 16.43 10.75
CA ILE A 242 -7.70 15.14 10.81
C ILE A 242 -8.13 14.79 9.39
N ALA A 243 -7.63 13.69 8.86
CA ALA A 243 -8.08 13.14 7.60
C ALA A 243 -8.82 11.83 7.82
N PHE A 244 -9.98 11.69 7.18
CA PHE A 244 -10.79 10.48 7.24
C PHE A 244 -11.42 10.20 5.88
N GLY A 245 -11.43 8.92 5.48
CA GLY A 245 -12.03 8.48 4.23
C GLY A 245 -11.74 7.03 3.94
N GLY A 246 -11.49 6.70 2.68
CA GLY A 246 -11.26 5.32 2.29
C GLY A 246 -10.46 5.16 1.01
N ARG A 247 -10.15 3.91 0.73
CA ARG A 247 -9.57 3.44 -0.53
C ARG A 247 -10.48 2.40 -1.14
N ARG A 248 -10.76 2.53 -2.42
CA ARG A 248 -11.46 1.52 -3.22
C ARG A 248 -10.51 0.96 -4.27
N ILE A 249 -10.38 -0.36 -4.32
CA ILE A 249 -9.62 -1.02 -5.38
C ILE A 249 -10.52 -1.17 -6.62
N ILE A 250 -10.08 -0.60 -7.74
CA ILE A 250 -10.73 -0.70 -9.04
C ILE A 250 -9.75 -1.43 -9.98
N ARG A 251 -10.08 -2.67 -10.35
CA ARG A 251 -9.13 -3.59 -10.99
C ARG A 251 -7.87 -3.79 -10.11
N ASN A 252 -6.73 -3.21 -10.49
CA ASN A 252 -5.49 -3.25 -9.71
C ASN A 252 -5.09 -1.88 -9.16
N SER A 253 -5.87 -0.83 -9.43
CA SER A 253 -5.59 0.55 -9.03
C SER A 253 -6.33 0.92 -7.76
N GLY A 254 -5.76 1.82 -6.96
CA GLY A 254 -6.39 2.38 -5.76
C GLY A 254 -7.00 3.73 -6.06
N LEU A 255 -8.27 3.92 -5.72
CA LEU A 255 -8.93 5.21 -5.66
C LEU A 255 -9.09 5.61 -4.19
N ASP A 256 -8.38 6.66 -3.77
CA ASP A 256 -8.44 7.23 -2.43
C ASP A 256 -9.37 8.43 -2.43
N PHE A 257 -10.26 8.50 -1.45
CA PHE A 257 -11.19 9.61 -1.27
C PHE A 257 -11.40 9.88 0.22
N GLY A 258 -11.64 11.15 0.56
CA GLY A 258 -11.83 11.53 1.95
C GLY A 258 -11.95 13.03 2.15
N LEU A 259 -11.83 13.45 3.39
CA LEU A 259 -11.81 14.84 3.80
C LEU A 259 -10.62 15.07 4.74
N ILE A 260 -9.97 16.23 4.58
CA ILE A 260 -8.98 16.74 5.52
C ILE A 260 -9.61 17.94 6.22
N ILE A 261 -9.62 17.91 7.55
CA ILE A 261 -10.22 18.94 8.38
C ILE A 261 -9.12 19.52 9.27
N PRO A 262 -8.69 20.77 9.00
CA PRO A 262 -7.75 21.46 9.86
C PRO A 262 -8.47 22.03 11.10
N PHE A 263 -7.77 21.97 12.23
CA PHE A 263 -8.17 22.62 13.49
C PHE A 263 -6.99 23.42 14.02
N ALA A 264 -7.19 24.71 14.21
CA ALA A 264 -6.22 25.60 14.88
C ALA A 264 -6.96 26.47 15.91
N PRO A 265 -6.27 26.95 16.99
CA PRO A 265 -6.91 27.72 18.07
C PRO A 265 -7.71 28.92 17.56
N ASP A 266 -7.20 29.65 16.57
CA ASP A 266 -7.83 30.86 16.02
C ASP A 266 -8.78 30.58 14.83
N MET A 267 -9.05 29.32 14.52
CA MET A 267 -9.90 28.95 13.41
C MET A 267 -11.39 28.97 13.83
N ASN A 268 -12.10 30.02 13.44
CA ASN A 268 -13.53 30.19 13.73
C ASN A 268 -14.46 29.64 12.64
N THR A 269 -13.90 29.11 11.55
CA THR A 269 -14.66 28.62 10.41
C THR A 269 -14.34 27.14 10.18
N PHE A 270 -15.38 26.31 10.03
CA PHE A 270 -15.21 24.92 9.63
C PHE A 270 -14.76 24.85 8.17
N ILE A 271 -13.63 24.19 7.94
CA ILE A 271 -13.07 23.93 6.61
C ILE A 271 -12.90 22.42 6.45
N ALA A 272 -13.36 21.88 5.33
CA ALA A 272 -13.09 20.51 4.94
C ALA A 272 -12.58 20.48 3.51
N ILE A 273 -11.36 19.98 3.34
CA ILE A 273 -10.67 19.89 2.05
C ILE A 273 -10.88 18.47 1.51
N PRO A 274 -11.52 18.31 0.33
CA PRO A 274 -11.71 16.98 -0.23
C PRO A 274 -10.37 16.37 -0.65
N TRP A 275 -10.15 15.12 -0.27
CA TRP A 275 -9.05 14.31 -0.78
C TRP A 275 -9.53 13.46 -1.95
N LEU A 276 -8.80 13.49 -3.05
CA LEU A 276 -9.00 12.59 -4.19
C LEU A 276 -7.64 12.20 -4.76
N GLY A 277 -7.35 10.92 -4.74
CA GLY A 277 -6.10 10.38 -5.24
C GLY A 277 -6.30 9.08 -6.00
N ILE A 278 -5.44 8.81 -6.97
CA ILE A 278 -5.42 7.55 -7.70
C ILE A 278 -4.01 6.98 -7.70
N THR A 279 -3.90 5.66 -7.52
CA THR A 279 -2.62 4.93 -7.49
C THR A 279 -2.65 3.79 -8.49
N PHE A 280 -1.64 3.72 -9.32
CA PHE A 280 -1.41 2.66 -10.31
C PHE A 280 -0.15 1.89 -9.93
N PRO A 281 -0.26 0.64 -9.44
CA PRO A 281 0.90 -0.23 -9.20
C PRO A 281 1.48 -0.75 -10.52
N PHE A 282 2.80 -0.99 -10.56
CA PHE A 282 3.53 -1.57 -11.68
C PHE A 282 4.71 -2.42 -11.23
#